data_f83a81d5346a1a9a6dd99f2e2463a1db
#
_entry.id   f83a81d5346a1a9a6dd99f2e2463a1db
#
_cell.length_a   1.000
_cell.length_b   1.000
_cell.length_c   1.000
_cell.angle_alpha   90.00
_cell.angle_beta   90.00
_cell.angle_gamma   90.00
#
_symmetry.space_group_name_H-M   'P 1'
#
loop_
_entity.id
_entity.type
_entity.pdbx_description
1 polymer ?
#
loop_
_entity_poly.entity_id
_entity_poly.type
_entity_poly.pdbx_seq_one_letter_code
_entity_poly.pdbx_strand_id
1 'polypeptide(L)'
;MRDFRPSRRSVLKTLAVVPAILHAQTAATRARIKVDTERVIGDIDPKLYGNFIEHLGRCIEGGVFDEGSPLSDSNGYRKDVLEAAKNLGVSILRWPGGNFSSNYHWQDGIGPRDKRPPRLEMAWGTVESNRFGTHEFLNYCELAHTEPYICANLGTGSWEEAQQWVEYVNSSQDTEMTRLRKQNGRRDPWKVTYWGLGNEMDGPWQMGHKSAEDYGKFALEAAKLMKWTDPNIKLIAAGSSNYNNGIDWIGWNRTILDFLKTHADYLSLHMYVGNTSNEFGEFLANSMVLNERIRISEGVINAVMSGQPRDRKVYIAWDEWNVWYRARGNSQRGRRILEERYNLEDALVVATFLNTFVNNAHIVKIANMAQLVNVIAPIFTDEKRMFLQTIYYPLALFAKNTKGKALDLLIKGPVYKTRNIDEVPHLDASAALDNGTLVINVVNRHRDQAVEADIELEDKQFSGSAEVFEVNASDIKAENSFDATTVKTTQRQAKAENKVLRYSFPPHSYTMLRTKLA
;
A
#
# COMPACT_ATOMS: atom_id res chain seq x y z
N MET A 1 -60.56 60.40 -36.59
CA MET A 1 -59.86 61.54 -37.22
C MET A 1 -58.42 61.13 -37.49
N ARG A 2 -58.10 61.29 -38.81
CA ARG A 2 -56.77 61.33 -39.43
C ARG A 2 -55.83 60.15 -39.16
N ASP A 3 -55.77 59.17 -40.07
CA ASP A 3 -54.96 59.09 -41.30
C ASP A 3 -53.54 59.70 -41.20
N PHE A 4 -52.52 58.82 -41.35
CA PHE A 4 -51.38 59.14 -42.20
C PHE A 4 -50.62 57.81 -42.53
N ARG A 5 -50.68 57.34 -43.79
CA ARG A 5 -49.63 56.57 -44.44
C ARG A 5 -48.66 57.54 -45.11
N PRO A 6 -47.40 57.26 -45.30
CA PRO A 6 -46.88 56.57 -46.48
C PRO A 6 -45.62 55.74 -46.18
N SER A 7 -45.36 54.75 -46.91
CA SER A 7 -44.81 54.43 -48.23
C SER A 7 -43.27 54.36 -48.32
N ARG A 8 -42.84 53.21 -48.83
CA ARG A 8 -41.72 52.94 -49.75
C ARG A 8 -40.35 52.53 -49.15
N ARG A 9 -40.09 51.24 -49.47
CA ARG A 9 -38.86 50.70 -50.07
C ARG A 9 -37.52 51.15 -49.47
N SER A 10 -36.91 50.22 -48.75
CA SER A 10 -35.45 50.09 -48.77
C SER A 10 -35.07 48.61 -48.76
N VAL A 11 -34.25 48.27 -49.72
CA VAL A 11 -33.73 46.98 -50.10
C VAL A 11 -32.97 46.36 -48.91
N LEU A 12 -33.47 45.24 -48.40
CA LEU A 12 -32.73 44.36 -47.50
C LEU A 12 -31.66 43.61 -48.30
N LYS A 13 -30.41 44.00 -48.11
CA LYS A 13 -29.26 43.14 -48.41
C LYS A 13 -29.15 42.11 -47.29
N THR A 14 -29.53 40.90 -47.55
CA THR A 14 -29.32 39.74 -46.68
C THR A 14 -27.83 39.43 -46.69
N LEU A 15 -27.12 39.85 -45.68
CA LEU A 15 -25.79 39.34 -45.33
C LEU A 15 -26.01 38.00 -44.62
N ALA A 16 -25.70 36.91 -45.30
CA ALA A 16 -25.56 35.59 -44.69
C ALA A 16 -24.35 35.63 -43.74
N VAL A 17 -24.62 35.74 -42.44
CA VAL A 17 -23.61 35.49 -41.42
C VAL A 17 -23.48 33.96 -41.31
N VAL A 18 -22.44 33.42 -41.90
CA VAL A 18 -21.97 32.07 -41.60
C VAL A 18 -21.39 32.10 -40.21
N PRO A 19 -21.89 31.35 -39.22
CA PRO A 19 -21.21 31.26 -37.95
C PRO A 19 -19.88 30.51 -38.18
N ALA A 20 -18.77 31.26 -38.16
CA ALA A 20 -17.46 30.62 -37.97
C ALA A 20 -17.49 29.93 -36.61
N ILE A 21 -17.68 28.62 -36.65
CA ILE A 21 -17.39 27.78 -35.48
C ILE A 21 -15.88 27.90 -35.26
N LEU A 22 -15.48 28.84 -34.42
CA LEU A 22 -14.17 28.82 -33.80
C LEU A 22 -14.12 27.53 -32.97
N HIS A 23 -13.49 26.50 -33.54
CA HIS A 23 -12.89 25.47 -32.73
C HIS A 23 -11.83 26.21 -31.91
N ALA A 24 -12.18 26.58 -30.68
CA ALA A 24 -11.19 26.86 -29.67
C ALA A 24 -10.40 25.56 -29.54
N GLN A 25 -9.26 25.47 -30.21
CA GLN A 25 -8.22 24.57 -29.80
C GLN A 25 -7.96 24.91 -28.33
N THR A 26 -8.53 24.10 -27.44
CA THR A 26 -8.13 24.11 -26.03
C THR A 26 -6.62 23.94 -26.07
N ALA A 27 -5.89 25.00 -25.68
CA ALA A 27 -4.45 24.93 -25.53
C ALA A 27 -4.14 23.68 -24.74
N ALA A 28 -3.37 22.77 -25.34
CA ALA A 28 -3.00 21.52 -24.69
C ALA A 28 -2.44 21.90 -23.33
N THR A 29 -3.05 21.39 -22.28
CA THR A 29 -2.72 21.73 -20.91
C THR A 29 -1.33 21.17 -20.61
N ARG A 30 -0.33 22.05 -20.72
CA ARG A 30 1.09 21.65 -20.62
C ARG A 30 1.53 21.72 -19.16
N ALA A 31 2.05 20.62 -18.67
CA ALA A 31 2.65 20.52 -17.36
C ALA A 31 4.19 20.65 -17.45
N ARG A 32 4.80 20.91 -16.32
CA ARG A 32 6.25 20.90 -16.13
C ARG A 32 6.59 20.09 -14.90
N ILE A 33 7.48 19.12 -15.04
CA ILE A 33 8.04 18.32 -13.95
C ILE A 33 9.53 18.65 -13.88
N LYS A 34 9.94 19.36 -12.84
CA LYS A 34 11.35 19.70 -12.60
C LYS A 34 11.95 18.71 -11.62
N VAL A 35 13.08 18.11 -12.00
CA VAL A 35 13.86 17.16 -11.21
C VAL A 35 15.23 17.75 -10.93
N ASP A 36 15.55 17.83 -9.65
CA ASP A 36 16.88 18.20 -9.16
C ASP A 36 17.44 17.01 -8.38
N THR A 37 18.53 16.40 -8.87
CA THR A 37 19.08 15.18 -8.29
C THR A 37 19.79 15.43 -6.95
N GLU A 38 20.05 16.68 -6.61
CA GLU A 38 20.62 17.08 -5.32
C GLU A 38 19.54 17.23 -4.23
N ARG A 39 18.27 17.39 -4.61
CA ARG A 39 17.15 17.51 -3.66
C ARG A 39 16.61 16.15 -3.23
N VAL A 40 17.36 15.51 -2.34
CA VAL A 40 17.01 14.19 -1.82
C VAL A 40 16.04 14.30 -0.64
N ILE A 41 14.91 13.62 -0.71
CA ILE A 41 13.96 13.48 0.39
C ILE A 41 14.46 12.48 1.44
N GLY A 42 14.99 11.34 0.98
CA GLY A 42 15.50 10.27 1.83
C GLY A 42 15.74 8.98 1.05
N ASP A 43 16.25 7.98 1.75
CA ASP A 43 16.43 6.64 1.17
C ASP A 43 15.08 5.91 1.13
N ILE A 44 14.75 5.36 -0.04
CA ILE A 44 13.59 4.50 -0.24
C ILE A 44 13.88 3.15 0.42
N ASP A 45 13.17 2.87 1.51
CA ASP A 45 13.28 1.57 2.15
C ASP A 45 12.54 0.52 1.28
N PRO A 46 13.17 -0.61 0.93
CA PRO A 46 12.49 -1.66 0.16
C PRO A 46 11.17 -2.12 0.77
N LYS A 47 11.01 -2.02 2.08
CA LYS A 47 9.78 -2.38 2.80
C LYS A 47 8.57 -1.48 2.51
N LEU A 48 8.71 -0.43 1.69
CA LEU A 48 7.58 0.29 1.10
C LEU A 48 6.75 -0.58 0.13
N TYR A 49 7.29 -1.74 -0.29
CA TYR A 49 6.65 -2.67 -1.22
C TYR A 49 6.26 -3.97 -0.52
N GLY A 50 5.76 -3.85 0.69
CA GLY A 50 5.30 -4.96 1.51
C GLY A 50 3.88 -5.40 1.18
N ASN A 51 3.54 -6.58 1.67
CA ASN A 51 2.19 -7.13 1.64
C ASN A 51 1.80 -7.73 2.99
N PHE A 52 0.57 -8.21 3.05
CA PHE A 52 -0.07 -8.73 4.24
C PHE A 52 -0.84 -10.00 3.90
N ILE A 53 -0.79 -10.99 4.76
CA ILE A 53 -1.64 -12.18 4.72
C ILE A 53 -2.29 -12.40 6.08
N GLU A 54 -3.54 -12.79 6.07
CA GLU A 54 -4.35 -13.02 7.27
C GLU A 54 -5.13 -14.32 7.16
N HIS A 55 -5.41 -14.95 8.30
CA HIS A 55 -6.36 -16.05 8.40
C HIS A 55 -7.80 -15.54 8.18
N LEU A 56 -8.06 -15.13 6.97
CA LEU A 56 -9.27 -14.49 6.49
C LEU A 56 -9.66 -15.04 5.13
N GLY A 57 -10.86 -15.59 5.02
CA GLY A 57 -11.37 -16.10 3.77
C GLY A 57 -10.45 -17.13 3.13
N ARG A 58 -10.02 -16.85 1.89
CA ARG A 58 -9.07 -17.68 1.15
C ARG A 58 -7.70 -17.02 0.95
N CYS A 59 -7.31 -16.10 1.86
CA CYS A 59 -5.98 -15.51 1.75
C CYS A 59 -4.89 -16.53 2.05
N ILE A 60 -5.00 -17.28 3.14
CA ILE A 60 -4.06 -18.34 3.49
C ILE A 60 -4.55 -19.67 2.94
N GLU A 61 -5.55 -20.31 3.52
CA GLU A 61 -6.10 -21.58 3.03
C GLU A 61 -6.87 -21.40 1.72
N GLY A 62 -6.39 -22.03 0.65
CA GLY A 62 -6.89 -21.86 -0.73
C GLY A 62 -6.29 -20.66 -1.46
N GLY A 63 -5.30 -19.98 -0.85
CA GLY A 63 -4.51 -18.89 -1.40
C GLY A 63 -3.01 -19.19 -1.38
N VAL A 64 -2.27 -18.70 -0.37
CA VAL A 64 -0.83 -19.01 -0.21
C VAL A 64 -0.58 -20.48 0.09
N PHE A 65 -1.51 -21.10 0.80
CA PHE A 65 -1.42 -22.47 1.31
C PHE A 65 -2.68 -23.26 0.93
N ASP A 66 -2.50 -24.43 0.33
CA ASP A 66 -3.62 -25.29 -0.11
C ASP A 66 -3.16 -26.75 -0.15
N GLU A 67 -3.25 -27.42 1.00
CA GLU A 67 -2.82 -28.82 1.13
C GLU A 67 -3.66 -29.73 0.23
N GLY A 68 -2.98 -30.62 -0.48
CA GLY A 68 -3.63 -31.56 -1.42
C GLY A 68 -3.93 -30.97 -2.80
N SER A 69 -3.73 -29.68 -3.03
CA SER A 69 -3.84 -29.09 -4.36
C SER A 69 -2.70 -29.57 -5.28
N PRO A 70 -2.97 -29.91 -6.55
CA PRO A 70 -1.92 -30.25 -7.52
C PRO A 70 -1.01 -29.05 -7.84
N LEU A 71 -1.42 -27.84 -7.53
CA LEU A 71 -0.63 -26.60 -7.69
C LEU A 71 0.31 -26.36 -6.52
N SER A 72 0.16 -27.09 -5.41
CA SER A 72 0.99 -26.94 -4.22
C SER A 72 2.22 -27.85 -4.26
N ASP A 73 3.22 -27.48 -3.47
CA ASP A 73 4.35 -28.36 -3.17
C ASP A 73 3.99 -29.37 -2.07
N SER A 74 4.93 -30.22 -1.67
CA SER A 74 4.75 -31.21 -0.61
C SER A 74 4.48 -30.61 0.77
N ASN A 75 4.77 -29.32 0.96
CA ASN A 75 4.54 -28.59 2.21
C ASN A 75 3.18 -27.88 2.23
N GLY A 76 2.47 -27.84 1.10
CA GLY A 76 1.18 -27.19 0.95
C GLY A 76 1.24 -25.77 0.39
N TYR A 77 2.39 -25.23 0.01
CA TYR A 77 2.49 -23.91 -0.58
C TYR A 77 2.12 -23.91 -2.06
N ARG A 78 1.20 -23.05 -2.47
CA ARG A 78 0.85 -22.90 -3.90
C ARG A 78 2.02 -22.29 -4.67
N LYS A 79 2.58 -23.09 -5.58
CA LYS A 79 3.77 -22.71 -6.39
C LYS A 79 3.51 -21.54 -7.31
N ASP A 80 2.33 -21.48 -7.93
CA ASP A 80 1.91 -20.37 -8.80
C ASP A 80 1.79 -19.05 -8.02
N VAL A 81 1.19 -19.07 -6.83
CA VAL A 81 1.08 -17.92 -5.94
C VAL A 81 2.45 -17.47 -5.42
N LEU A 82 3.30 -18.41 -5.01
CA LEU A 82 4.66 -18.12 -4.55
C LEU A 82 5.48 -17.41 -5.65
N GLU A 83 5.39 -17.90 -6.88
CA GLU A 83 6.08 -17.29 -8.02
C GLU A 83 5.51 -15.90 -8.33
N ALA A 84 4.19 -15.73 -8.28
CA ALA A 84 3.56 -14.42 -8.46
C ALA A 84 3.96 -13.43 -7.35
N ALA A 85 4.09 -13.86 -6.09
CA ALA A 85 4.57 -13.04 -4.98
C ALA A 85 6.03 -12.60 -5.16
N LYS A 86 6.92 -13.51 -5.62
CA LYS A 86 8.30 -13.18 -5.98
C LYS A 86 8.37 -12.15 -7.11
N ASN A 87 7.58 -12.35 -8.16
CA ASN A 87 7.52 -11.45 -9.31
C ASN A 87 6.89 -10.09 -8.97
N LEU A 88 6.00 -10.04 -7.97
CA LEU A 88 5.48 -8.81 -7.41
C LEU A 88 6.58 -8.01 -6.69
N GLY A 89 7.56 -8.71 -6.12
CA GLY A 89 8.65 -8.12 -5.36
C GLY A 89 8.26 -7.81 -3.90
N VAL A 90 7.47 -8.69 -3.28
CA VAL A 90 7.07 -8.54 -1.87
C VAL A 90 8.31 -8.51 -0.98
N SER A 91 8.60 -7.37 -0.40
CA SER A 91 9.83 -7.13 0.38
C SER A 91 9.70 -7.47 1.86
N ILE A 92 8.50 -7.28 2.41
CA ILE A 92 8.13 -7.64 3.78
C ILE A 92 6.70 -8.18 3.77
N LEU A 93 6.45 -9.24 4.53
CA LEU A 93 5.15 -9.89 4.61
C LEU A 93 4.66 -9.91 6.06
N ARG A 94 3.51 -9.25 6.31
CA ARG A 94 2.85 -9.18 7.62
C ARG A 94 1.90 -10.35 7.82
N TRP A 95 1.90 -10.95 9.03
CA TRP A 95 1.07 -12.08 9.45
C TRP A 95 0.95 -12.08 11.00
N PRO A 96 -0.02 -12.71 11.67
CA PRO A 96 -1.08 -13.61 11.16
C PRO A 96 -2.38 -12.88 10.77
N GLY A 97 -2.45 -11.61 11.00
CA GLY A 97 -3.62 -10.81 10.72
C GLY A 97 -3.46 -9.36 11.14
N GLY A 98 -4.43 -8.70 10.79
CA GLY A 98 -5.48 -7.79 11.12
C GLY A 98 -6.27 -8.25 12.34
N ASN A 99 -7.60 -8.27 12.18
CA ASN A 99 -8.52 -8.61 13.28
C ASN A 99 -8.24 -10.00 13.87
N PHE A 100 -7.82 -10.94 13.05
CA PHE A 100 -7.48 -12.29 13.48
C PHE A 100 -6.39 -12.30 14.56
N SER A 101 -5.39 -11.42 14.48
CA SER A 101 -4.26 -11.42 15.42
C SER A 101 -4.69 -11.26 16.88
N SER A 102 -5.80 -10.57 17.15
CA SER A 102 -6.27 -10.28 18.52
C SER A 102 -6.89 -11.47 19.26
N ASN A 103 -7.09 -12.60 18.56
CA ASN A 103 -7.58 -13.85 19.17
C ASN A 103 -6.69 -15.05 18.82
N TYR A 104 -5.54 -14.83 18.19
CA TYR A 104 -4.63 -15.89 17.80
C TYR A 104 -3.62 -16.20 18.90
N HIS A 105 -3.66 -17.44 19.39
CA HIS A 105 -2.68 -17.99 20.32
C HIS A 105 -1.67 -18.80 19.51
N TRP A 106 -0.46 -18.30 19.35
CA TRP A 106 0.54 -18.82 18.43
C TRP A 106 0.96 -20.28 18.74
N GLN A 107 0.83 -20.71 20.00
CA GLN A 107 1.10 -22.09 20.42
C GLN A 107 0.15 -23.09 19.75
N ASP A 108 -1.06 -22.70 19.41
CA ASP A 108 -2.01 -23.54 18.68
C ASP A 108 -1.54 -23.86 17.25
N GLY A 109 -0.71 -22.99 16.67
CA GLY A 109 -0.18 -23.09 15.30
C GLY A 109 1.22 -23.72 15.19
N ILE A 110 1.70 -24.47 16.21
CA ILE A 110 3.00 -25.14 16.17
C ILE A 110 2.87 -26.64 16.43
N GLY A 111 3.96 -27.38 16.19
CA GLY A 111 3.97 -28.86 16.30
C GLY A 111 3.32 -29.57 15.10
N PRO A 112 3.05 -30.87 15.21
CA PRO A 112 2.45 -31.66 14.12
C PRO A 112 1.09 -31.13 13.72
N ARG A 113 0.87 -30.84 12.44
CA ARG A 113 -0.33 -30.20 11.90
C ARG A 113 -1.63 -30.93 12.23
N ASP A 114 -1.61 -32.25 12.23
CA ASP A 114 -2.75 -33.12 12.53
C ASP A 114 -3.16 -33.14 14.02
N LYS A 115 -2.33 -32.58 14.89
CA LYS A 115 -2.56 -32.48 16.33
C LYS A 115 -2.89 -31.07 16.79
N ARG A 116 -2.84 -30.08 15.90
CA ARG A 116 -3.16 -28.69 16.23
C ARG A 116 -4.67 -28.53 16.47
N PRO A 117 -5.08 -27.80 17.52
CA PRO A 117 -6.49 -27.66 17.84
C PRO A 117 -7.20 -26.74 16.83
N PRO A 118 -8.32 -27.15 16.25
CA PRO A 118 -9.18 -26.20 15.55
C PRO A 118 -9.80 -25.20 16.53
N ARG A 119 -9.87 -23.93 16.15
CA ARG A 119 -10.44 -22.85 16.98
C ARG A 119 -11.56 -22.14 16.24
N LEU A 120 -12.56 -21.67 17.01
CA LEU A 120 -13.53 -20.73 16.48
C LEU A 120 -12.81 -19.40 16.17
N GLU A 121 -12.82 -19.03 14.92
CA GLU A 121 -12.32 -17.74 14.48
C GLU A 121 -13.45 -16.70 14.59
N MET A 122 -13.32 -15.78 15.55
CA MET A 122 -14.41 -14.89 15.94
C MET A 122 -14.50 -13.62 15.10
N ALA A 123 -13.41 -13.18 14.50
CA ALA A 123 -13.41 -11.97 13.69
C ALA A 123 -14.19 -12.17 12.38
N TRP A 124 -14.00 -13.32 11.72
CA TRP A 124 -14.58 -13.61 10.41
C TRP A 124 -15.62 -14.74 10.41
N GLY A 125 -15.82 -15.38 11.57
CA GLY A 125 -16.88 -16.35 11.81
C GLY A 125 -16.69 -17.68 11.10
N THR A 126 -15.46 -18.17 11.07
CA THR A 126 -15.06 -19.47 10.51
C THR A 126 -14.48 -20.38 11.58
N VAL A 127 -13.98 -21.55 11.20
CA VAL A 127 -13.15 -22.40 12.04
C VAL A 127 -11.73 -22.35 11.49
N GLU A 128 -10.80 -21.88 12.31
CA GLU A 128 -9.38 -21.90 12.00
C GLU A 128 -8.80 -23.28 12.31
N SER A 129 -8.13 -23.87 11.32
CA SER A 129 -7.53 -25.19 11.42
C SER A 129 -6.18 -25.21 12.14
N ASN A 130 -5.54 -24.06 12.26
CA ASN A 130 -4.17 -23.87 12.73
C ASN A 130 -3.10 -24.66 11.92
N ARG A 131 -3.45 -25.17 10.73
CA ARG A 131 -2.52 -25.95 9.90
C ARG A 131 -1.44 -25.09 9.26
N PHE A 132 -1.70 -23.79 9.11
CA PHE A 132 -0.70 -22.79 8.76
C PHE A 132 -0.40 -21.95 10.00
N GLY A 133 0.82 -22.04 10.51
CA GLY A 133 1.23 -21.33 11.72
C GLY A 133 2.64 -20.77 11.59
N THR A 134 3.32 -20.58 12.71
CA THR A 134 4.65 -19.92 12.77
C THR A 134 5.66 -20.54 11.82
N HIS A 135 5.78 -21.88 11.79
CA HIS A 135 6.74 -22.58 10.93
C HIS A 135 6.39 -22.41 9.45
N GLU A 136 5.13 -22.60 9.10
CA GLU A 136 4.65 -22.47 7.72
C GLU A 136 4.84 -21.03 7.21
N PHE A 137 4.52 -20.03 8.02
CA PHE A 137 4.71 -18.63 7.65
C PHE A 137 6.18 -18.29 7.42
N LEU A 138 7.05 -18.64 8.38
CA LEU A 138 8.47 -18.30 8.28
C LEU A 138 9.19 -19.06 7.16
N ASN A 139 8.83 -20.33 6.92
CA ASN A 139 9.33 -21.08 5.78
C ASN A 139 8.82 -20.49 4.44
N TYR A 140 7.56 -20.02 4.39
CA TYR A 140 7.06 -19.31 3.21
C TYR A 140 7.86 -18.04 2.94
N CYS A 141 8.18 -17.27 3.98
CA CYS A 141 9.00 -16.05 3.85
C CYS A 141 10.41 -16.38 3.31
N GLU A 142 11.05 -17.46 3.81
CA GLU A 142 12.34 -17.93 3.29
C GLU A 142 12.24 -18.29 1.80
N LEU A 143 11.20 -19.03 1.39
CA LEU A 143 10.96 -19.40 -0.01
C LEU A 143 10.64 -18.19 -0.90
N ALA A 144 9.89 -17.23 -0.40
CA ALA A 144 9.50 -16.02 -1.13
C ALA A 144 10.60 -14.96 -1.16
N HIS A 145 11.69 -15.12 -0.38
CA HIS A 145 12.74 -14.12 -0.17
C HIS A 145 12.18 -12.79 0.35
N THR A 146 11.25 -12.86 1.30
CA THR A 146 10.59 -11.71 1.93
C THR A 146 10.90 -11.64 3.43
N GLU A 147 11.02 -10.44 3.97
CA GLU A 147 11.22 -10.22 5.40
C GLU A 147 9.93 -10.55 6.17
N PRO A 148 9.96 -11.38 7.22
CA PRO A 148 8.77 -11.63 8.03
C PRO A 148 8.47 -10.46 8.98
N TYR A 149 7.18 -10.14 9.10
CA TYR A 149 6.64 -9.21 10.10
C TYR A 149 5.50 -9.92 10.85
N ILE A 150 5.70 -10.19 12.14
CA ILE A 150 4.73 -10.88 12.99
C ILE A 150 3.97 -9.87 13.86
N CYS A 151 2.63 -9.91 13.81
CA CYS A 151 1.76 -9.13 14.67
C CYS A 151 1.38 -9.94 15.92
N ALA A 152 1.85 -9.54 17.09
CA ALA A 152 1.56 -10.23 18.36
C ALA A 152 0.12 -9.94 18.84
N ASN A 153 -0.48 -10.90 19.54
CA ASN A 153 -1.81 -10.77 20.13
C ASN A 153 -1.80 -9.89 21.38
N LEU A 154 -2.16 -8.61 21.24
CA LEU A 154 -2.41 -7.69 22.35
C LEU A 154 -3.90 -7.47 22.64
N GLY A 155 -4.77 -8.23 21.99
CA GLY A 155 -6.21 -8.26 22.27
C GLY A 155 -6.54 -9.15 23.46
N THR A 156 -6.50 -10.46 23.24
CA THR A 156 -6.80 -11.50 24.26
C THR A 156 -5.53 -12.15 24.83
N GLY A 157 -4.36 -11.95 24.21
CA GLY A 157 -3.08 -12.50 24.65
C GLY A 157 -2.47 -11.77 25.83
N SER A 158 -1.37 -12.30 26.34
CA SER A 158 -0.60 -11.73 27.46
C SER A 158 0.77 -11.22 27.00
N TRP A 159 1.42 -10.42 27.85
CA TRP A 159 2.80 -9.98 27.66
C TRP A 159 3.78 -11.15 27.57
N GLU A 160 3.53 -12.16 28.40
CA GLU A 160 4.34 -13.39 28.46
C GLU A 160 4.19 -14.20 27.17
N GLU A 161 2.97 -14.32 26.64
CA GLU A 161 2.73 -14.99 25.36
C GLU A 161 3.48 -14.30 24.21
N ALA A 162 3.46 -12.97 24.15
CA ALA A 162 4.21 -12.21 23.16
C ALA A 162 5.74 -12.41 23.31
N GLN A 163 6.23 -12.38 24.54
CA GLN A 163 7.64 -12.63 24.87
C GLN A 163 8.07 -14.05 24.48
N GLN A 164 7.27 -15.05 24.85
CA GLN A 164 7.54 -16.46 24.54
C GLN A 164 7.59 -16.70 23.02
N TRP A 165 6.78 -15.97 22.23
CA TRP A 165 6.84 -16.06 20.78
C TRP A 165 8.15 -15.52 20.22
N VAL A 166 8.64 -14.37 20.71
CA VAL A 166 9.98 -13.86 20.36
C VAL A 166 11.05 -14.86 20.76
N GLU A 167 10.99 -15.42 21.96
CA GLU A 167 11.93 -16.40 22.46
C GLU A 167 11.95 -17.68 21.60
N TYR A 168 10.77 -18.21 21.29
CA TYR A 168 10.62 -19.39 20.42
C TYR A 168 11.24 -19.17 19.05
N VAL A 169 11.04 -18.01 18.45
CA VAL A 169 11.48 -17.69 17.09
C VAL A 169 12.94 -17.26 17.02
N ASN A 170 13.42 -16.45 17.98
CA ASN A 170 14.69 -15.73 17.86
C ASN A 170 15.79 -16.23 18.80
N SER A 171 15.47 -16.85 19.96
CA SER A 171 16.49 -17.19 20.93
C SER A 171 17.34 -18.40 20.51
N SER A 172 18.63 -18.34 20.83
CA SER A 172 19.59 -19.46 20.74
C SER A 172 19.92 -20.08 22.09
N GLN A 173 19.44 -19.49 23.21
CA GLN A 173 19.67 -20.01 24.56
C GLN A 173 18.94 -21.36 24.75
N ASP A 174 19.43 -22.19 25.69
CA ASP A 174 18.78 -23.47 25.98
C ASP A 174 17.64 -23.28 26.99
N THR A 175 16.44 -22.99 26.47
CA THR A 175 15.22 -22.73 27.23
C THR A 175 14.12 -23.70 26.83
N GLU A 176 13.00 -23.68 27.55
CA GLU A 176 11.82 -24.47 27.20
C GLU A 176 11.32 -24.16 25.77
N MET A 177 11.20 -22.88 25.42
CA MET A 177 10.71 -22.43 24.12
C MET A 177 11.65 -22.84 22.98
N THR A 178 12.96 -22.77 23.18
CA THR A 178 13.93 -23.19 22.15
C THR A 178 14.01 -24.71 22.00
N ARG A 179 13.83 -25.47 23.09
CA ARG A 179 13.71 -26.94 23.03
C ARG A 179 12.44 -27.33 22.27
N LEU A 180 11.32 -26.66 22.55
CA LEU A 180 10.05 -26.86 21.84
C LEU A 180 10.20 -26.56 20.33
N ARG A 181 10.87 -25.48 19.94
CA ARG A 181 11.19 -25.18 18.52
C ARG A 181 11.98 -26.34 17.87
N LYS A 182 13.02 -26.83 18.56
CA LYS A 182 13.85 -27.94 18.08
C LYS A 182 13.03 -29.23 17.93
N GLN A 183 12.15 -29.53 18.89
CA GLN A 183 11.24 -30.68 18.83
C GLN A 183 10.27 -30.56 17.63
N ASN A 184 9.87 -29.36 17.31
CA ASN A 184 9.01 -29.04 16.16
C ASN A 184 9.79 -28.97 14.83
N GLY A 185 11.06 -29.40 14.80
CA GLY A 185 11.84 -29.57 13.58
C GLY A 185 12.72 -28.40 13.15
N ARG A 186 12.76 -27.30 13.93
CA ARG A 186 13.64 -26.15 13.61
C ARG A 186 14.73 -25.98 14.67
N ARG A 187 15.97 -26.29 14.30
CA ARG A 187 17.12 -26.18 15.20
C ARG A 187 17.53 -24.73 15.45
N ASP A 188 17.74 -23.98 14.36
CA ASP A 188 18.28 -22.63 14.41
C ASP A 188 17.17 -21.57 14.45
N PRO A 189 17.38 -20.42 15.11
CA PRO A 189 16.40 -19.34 15.12
C PRO A 189 16.23 -18.73 13.72
N TRP A 190 15.03 -18.20 13.45
CA TRP A 190 14.75 -17.46 12.21
C TRP A 190 15.24 -16.01 12.27
N LYS A 191 15.38 -15.43 13.47
CA LYS A 191 15.80 -14.05 13.72
C LYS A 191 14.83 -13.02 13.09
N VAL A 192 13.56 -13.18 13.38
CA VAL A 192 12.52 -12.24 12.93
C VAL A 192 12.76 -10.87 13.53
N THR A 193 12.87 -9.85 12.68
CA THR A 193 13.19 -8.49 13.08
C THR A 193 11.94 -7.68 13.46
N TYR A 194 10.84 -7.78 12.70
CA TYR A 194 9.68 -6.89 12.81
C TYR A 194 8.53 -7.53 13.58
N TRP A 195 8.05 -6.82 14.63
CA TRP A 195 7.01 -7.28 15.54
C TRP A 195 6.00 -6.20 15.82
N GLY A 196 4.72 -6.46 15.51
CA GLY A 196 3.61 -5.58 15.85
C GLY A 196 3.13 -5.78 17.28
N LEU A 197 2.87 -4.68 17.94
CA LEU A 197 2.26 -4.64 19.28
C LEU A 197 0.73 -4.58 19.17
N GLY A 198 0.12 -5.64 18.62
CA GLY A 198 -1.32 -5.70 18.35
C GLY A 198 -1.72 -5.04 17.03
N ASN A 199 -3.02 -5.11 16.73
CA ASN A 199 -3.65 -4.59 15.52
C ASN A 199 -4.86 -3.72 15.85
N GLU A 200 -4.97 -2.52 15.26
CA GLU A 200 -6.15 -1.64 15.31
C GLU A 200 -6.78 -1.46 16.70
N MET A 201 -5.93 -1.37 17.72
CA MET A 201 -6.38 -1.32 19.12
C MET A 201 -7.23 -0.07 19.45
N ASP A 202 -7.25 0.93 18.55
CA ASP A 202 -8.10 2.12 18.57
C ASP A 202 -9.52 1.88 17.99
N GLY A 203 -9.73 0.77 17.31
CA GLY A 203 -10.98 0.46 16.61
C GLY A 203 -11.98 -0.30 17.47
N PRO A 204 -13.25 0.16 17.61
CA PRO A 204 -14.26 -0.54 18.40
C PRO A 204 -14.68 -1.89 17.80
N TRP A 205 -14.30 -2.19 16.57
CA TRP A 205 -14.49 -3.48 15.90
C TRP A 205 -13.45 -4.53 16.29
N GLN A 206 -12.34 -4.10 16.91
CA GLN A 206 -11.22 -4.97 17.26
C GLN A 206 -11.46 -5.68 18.60
N MET A 207 -11.24 -6.98 18.65
CA MET A 207 -11.23 -7.72 19.92
C MET A 207 -10.13 -7.18 20.83
N GLY A 208 -10.50 -6.93 22.09
CA GLY A 208 -9.57 -6.35 23.05
C GLY A 208 -9.27 -4.87 22.84
N HIS A 209 -10.11 -4.15 22.04
CA HIS A 209 -10.10 -2.69 21.93
C HIS A 209 -9.88 -2.01 23.28
N LYS A 210 -9.07 -0.96 23.31
CA LYS A 210 -8.67 -0.26 24.53
C LYS A 210 -8.73 1.25 24.34
N SER A 211 -8.75 1.99 25.45
CA SER A 211 -8.39 3.40 25.43
C SER A 211 -6.91 3.57 25.05
N ALA A 212 -6.51 4.74 24.56
CA ALA A 212 -5.11 5.02 24.22
C ALA A 212 -4.17 4.80 25.42
N GLU A 213 -4.64 5.18 26.62
CA GLU A 213 -3.89 5.03 27.86
C GLU A 213 -3.74 3.56 28.27
N ASP A 214 -4.83 2.78 28.23
CA ASP A 214 -4.80 1.35 28.61
C ASP A 214 -3.97 0.55 27.60
N TYR A 215 -4.09 0.85 26.30
CA TYR A 215 -3.23 0.24 25.29
C TYR A 215 -1.77 0.62 25.52
N GLY A 216 -1.47 1.90 25.74
CA GLY A 216 -0.11 2.39 25.96
C GLY A 216 0.57 1.69 27.15
N LYS A 217 -0.13 1.54 28.28
CA LYS A 217 0.35 0.80 29.47
C LYS A 217 0.59 -0.68 29.15
N PHE A 218 -0.37 -1.34 28.52
CA PHE A 218 -0.27 -2.77 28.19
C PHE A 218 0.85 -3.05 27.19
N ALA A 219 0.93 -2.28 26.12
CA ALA A 219 1.93 -2.42 25.06
C ALA A 219 3.35 -2.11 25.57
N LEU A 220 3.50 -1.19 26.54
CA LEU A 220 4.79 -0.91 27.16
C LEU A 220 5.37 -2.12 27.88
N GLU A 221 4.54 -2.85 28.63
CA GLU A 221 5.00 -4.06 29.34
C GLU A 221 5.37 -5.17 28.33
N ALA A 222 4.55 -5.39 27.30
CA ALA A 222 4.90 -6.30 26.22
C ALA A 222 6.22 -5.91 25.52
N ALA A 223 6.37 -4.63 25.19
CA ALA A 223 7.58 -4.12 24.53
C ALA A 223 8.85 -4.33 25.35
N LYS A 224 8.79 -4.11 26.67
CA LYS A 224 9.92 -4.38 27.57
C LYS A 224 10.33 -5.85 27.54
N LEU A 225 9.36 -6.75 27.75
CA LEU A 225 9.63 -8.20 27.78
C LEU A 225 10.17 -8.70 26.43
N MET A 226 9.58 -8.28 25.32
CA MET A 226 10.03 -8.65 23.99
C MET A 226 11.46 -8.14 23.69
N LYS A 227 11.76 -6.87 24.02
CA LYS A 227 13.10 -6.28 23.83
C LYS A 227 14.15 -6.86 24.78
N TRP A 228 13.79 -7.28 25.97
CA TRP A 228 14.72 -7.98 26.89
C TRP A 228 15.03 -9.39 26.41
N THR A 229 14.11 -10.01 25.69
CA THR A 229 14.33 -11.32 25.05
C THR A 229 15.24 -11.22 23.83
N ASP A 230 15.00 -10.22 22.96
CA ASP A 230 15.85 -9.89 21.82
C ASP A 230 15.89 -8.36 21.58
N PRO A 231 16.99 -7.69 21.97
CA PRO A 231 17.12 -6.24 21.83
C PRO A 231 17.18 -5.75 20.36
N ASN A 232 17.42 -6.65 19.40
CA ASN A 232 17.57 -6.31 17.99
C ASN A 232 16.23 -6.21 17.25
N ILE A 233 15.14 -6.72 17.79
CA ILE A 233 13.84 -6.64 17.15
C ILE A 233 13.39 -5.18 17.02
N LYS A 234 12.55 -4.94 16.02
CA LYS A 234 11.90 -3.67 15.75
C LYS A 234 10.42 -3.76 16.10
N LEU A 235 9.96 -2.88 16.97
CA LEU A 235 8.60 -2.87 17.47
C LEU A 235 7.75 -1.83 16.75
N ILE A 236 6.57 -2.26 16.30
CA ILE A 236 5.59 -1.42 15.61
C ILE A 236 4.39 -1.24 16.56
N ALA A 237 4.19 0.00 17.05
CA ALA A 237 3.06 0.36 17.90
C ALA A 237 1.78 0.50 17.07
N ALA A 238 0.65 -0.04 17.56
CA ALA A 238 -0.63 0.10 16.88
C ALA A 238 -1.15 1.54 16.98
N GLY A 239 -0.86 2.34 15.96
CA GLY A 239 -1.33 3.70 15.80
C GLY A 239 -2.77 3.76 15.28
N SER A 240 -3.12 4.86 14.60
CA SER A 240 -4.50 5.09 14.17
C SER A 240 -4.93 4.23 13.01
N SER A 241 -6.09 3.59 13.16
CA SER A 241 -6.85 2.94 12.10
C SER A 241 -8.23 3.59 11.91
N ASN A 242 -8.73 4.31 12.91
CA ASN A 242 -10.05 4.90 12.96
C ASN A 242 -10.00 6.43 12.78
N TYR A 243 -10.42 6.90 11.62
CA TYR A 243 -10.48 8.33 11.27
C TYR A 243 -11.93 8.84 11.14
N ASN A 244 -12.88 8.16 11.76
CA ASN A 244 -14.28 8.57 11.71
C ASN A 244 -14.49 9.90 12.45
N ASN A 245 -15.53 10.64 12.04
CA ASN A 245 -15.85 11.91 12.65
C ASN A 245 -16.03 11.78 14.18
N GLY A 246 -15.39 12.68 14.93
CA GLY A 246 -15.42 12.69 16.39
C GLY A 246 -14.37 11.81 17.07
N ILE A 247 -13.55 11.07 16.32
CA ILE A 247 -12.44 10.31 16.86
C ILE A 247 -11.18 11.16 16.92
N ASP A 248 -10.58 11.24 18.10
CA ASP A 248 -9.28 11.91 18.30
C ASP A 248 -8.12 10.96 17.98
N TRP A 249 -7.93 10.70 16.69
CA TRP A 249 -6.84 9.85 16.21
C TRP A 249 -5.46 10.48 16.43
N ILE A 250 -5.37 11.82 16.50
CA ILE A 250 -4.13 12.55 16.79
C ILE A 250 -3.75 12.35 18.26
N GLY A 251 -4.71 12.51 19.16
CA GLY A 251 -4.53 12.24 20.59
C GLY A 251 -4.20 10.78 20.87
N TRP A 252 -4.81 9.83 20.14
CA TRP A 252 -4.44 8.40 20.19
C TRP A 252 -2.95 8.23 19.91
N ASN A 253 -2.48 8.67 18.75
CA ASN A 253 -1.08 8.51 18.34
C ASN A 253 -0.11 9.17 19.32
N ARG A 254 -0.45 10.37 19.82
CA ARG A 254 0.36 11.08 20.80
C ARG A 254 0.47 10.29 22.11
N THR A 255 -0.67 9.86 22.65
CA THR A 255 -0.73 9.18 23.95
C THR A 255 0.05 7.87 23.93
N ILE A 256 -0.16 7.03 22.90
CA ILE A 256 0.56 5.75 22.82
C ILE A 256 2.06 5.93 22.62
N LEU A 257 2.47 6.94 21.84
CA LEU A 257 3.89 7.24 21.66
C LEU A 257 4.53 7.78 22.94
N ASP A 258 3.82 8.54 23.77
CA ASP A 258 4.34 8.97 25.07
C ASP A 258 4.70 7.79 25.98
N PHE A 259 3.92 6.68 25.95
CA PHE A 259 4.28 5.44 26.65
C PHE A 259 5.43 4.69 25.97
N LEU A 260 5.44 4.63 24.63
CA LEU A 260 6.27 3.71 23.87
C LEU A 260 7.53 4.34 23.24
N LYS A 261 7.77 5.65 23.41
CA LYS A 261 8.87 6.42 22.77
C LYS A 261 10.27 5.84 22.95
N THR A 262 10.50 5.09 24.01
CA THR A 262 11.79 4.42 24.27
C THR A 262 11.89 3.02 23.68
N HIS A 263 10.79 2.42 23.22
CA HIS A 263 10.72 1.03 22.78
C HIS A 263 10.24 0.86 21.33
N ALA A 264 9.21 1.62 20.92
CA ALA A 264 8.68 1.49 19.56
C ALA A 264 9.62 2.10 18.52
N ASP A 265 9.87 1.38 17.44
CA ASP A 265 10.66 1.83 16.30
C ASP A 265 9.76 2.41 15.19
N TYR A 266 8.48 2.00 15.15
CA TYR A 266 7.48 2.44 14.18
C TYR A 266 6.13 2.73 14.82
N LEU A 267 5.41 3.66 14.20
CA LEU A 267 3.99 3.91 14.41
C LEU A 267 3.21 3.30 13.25
N SER A 268 2.35 2.32 13.52
CA SER A 268 1.44 1.73 12.53
C SER A 268 0.31 2.70 12.19
N LEU A 269 -0.05 2.80 10.92
CA LEU A 269 -1.20 3.57 10.43
C LEU A 269 -1.92 2.77 9.34
N HIS A 270 -3.26 2.85 9.31
CA HIS A 270 -4.08 2.13 8.33
C HIS A 270 -4.96 3.08 7.53
N MET A 271 -5.22 2.75 6.27
CA MET A 271 -6.17 3.50 5.44
C MET A 271 -6.73 2.67 4.30
N TYR A 272 -8.05 2.56 4.25
CA TYR A 272 -8.78 2.01 3.11
C TYR A 272 -9.60 3.09 2.42
N VAL A 273 -9.66 3.04 1.10
CA VAL A 273 -10.41 3.99 0.27
C VAL A 273 -11.33 3.26 -0.70
N GLY A 274 -12.33 3.97 -1.23
CA GLY A 274 -13.25 3.40 -2.19
C GLY A 274 -13.97 4.46 -3.01
N ASN A 275 -14.57 4.04 -4.11
CA ASN A 275 -15.31 4.89 -5.05
C ASN A 275 -16.80 4.53 -5.09
N THR A 276 -17.48 4.59 -3.93
CA THR A 276 -18.92 4.31 -3.84
C THR A 276 -19.78 5.33 -4.55
N SER A 277 -19.30 6.57 -4.67
CA SER A 277 -19.97 7.65 -5.40
C SER A 277 -19.73 7.60 -6.92
N ASN A 278 -18.82 6.75 -7.39
CA ASN A 278 -18.38 6.67 -8.78
C ASN A 278 -17.80 7.99 -9.33
N GLU A 279 -17.15 8.77 -8.45
CA GLU A 279 -16.52 10.05 -8.78
C GLU A 279 -15.01 9.85 -8.95
N PHE A 280 -14.58 9.69 -10.21
CA PHE A 280 -13.18 9.38 -10.56
C PHE A 280 -12.16 10.37 -9.99
N GLY A 281 -12.43 11.68 -10.13
CA GLY A 281 -11.54 12.72 -9.63
C GLY A 281 -11.40 12.73 -8.11
N GLU A 282 -12.50 12.57 -7.37
CA GLU A 282 -12.51 12.44 -5.91
C GLU A 282 -11.71 11.20 -5.46
N PHE A 283 -11.90 10.08 -6.18
CA PHE A 283 -11.24 8.83 -5.84
C PHE A 283 -9.72 8.92 -5.99
N LEU A 284 -9.23 9.49 -7.09
CA LEU A 284 -7.78 9.68 -7.29
C LEU A 284 -7.16 10.75 -6.39
N ALA A 285 -7.95 11.65 -5.82
CA ALA A 285 -7.48 12.65 -4.86
C ALA A 285 -7.19 12.09 -3.46
N ASN A 286 -7.56 10.84 -3.15
CA ASN A 286 -7.30 10.22 -1.84
C ASN A 286 -5.82 10.17 -1.44
N SER A 287 -4.90 10.19 -2.39
CA SER A 287 -3.46 10.29 -2.11
C SER A 287 -3.08 11.61 -1.41
N MET A 288 -3.83 12.68 -1.63
CA MET A 288 -3.62 13.96 -0.92
C MET A 288 -4.06 13.84 0.55
N VAL A 289 -5.16 13.12 0.83
CA VAL A 289 -5.59 12.82 2.20
C VAL A 289 -4.57 11.92 2.90
N LEU A 290 -4.04 10.92 2.20
CA LEU A 290 -2.95 10.07 2.71
C LEU A 290 -1.72 10.90 3.07
N ASN A 291 -1.30 11.80 2.19
CA ASN A 291 -0.15 12.68 2.41
C ASN A 291 -0.36 13.61 3.62
N GLU A 292 -1.56 14.17 3.77
CA GLU A 292 -1.93 14.99 4.93
C GLU A 292 -1.81 14.19 6.24
N ARG A 293 -2.33 12.96 6.30
CA ARG A 293 -2.24 12.09 7.47
C ARG A 293 -0.79 11.73 7.82
N ILE A 294 0.05 11.46 6.82
CA ILE A 294 1.49 11.23 7.02
C ILE A 294 2.12 12.46 7.68
N ARG A 295 1.89 13.66 7.14
CA ARG A 295 2.48 14.91 7.66
C ARG A 295 2.02 15.24 9.08
N ILE A 296 0.73 15.03 9.39
CA ILE A 296 0.21 15.21 10.75
C ILE A 296 0.86 14.21 11.71
N SER A 297 0.93 12.93 11.33
CA SER A 297 1.54 11.88 12.16
C SER A 297 3.04 12.12 12.38
N GLU A 298 3.76 12.57 11.35
CA GLU A 298 5.16 13.00 11.49
C GLU A 298 5.29 14.16 12.49
N GLY A 299 4.40 15.14 12.45
CA GLY A 299 4.36 16.23 13.43
C GLY A 299 4.17 15.73 14.85
N VAL A 300 3.28 14.76 15.06
CA VAL A 300 3.07 14.10 16.38
C VAL A 300 4.33 13.35 16.83
N ILE A 301 4.92 12.55 15.95
CA ILE A 301 6.18 11.83 16.24
C ILE A 301 7.27 12.82 16.65
N ASN A 302 7.49 13.87 15.87
CA ASN A 302 8.52 14.88 16.16
C ASN A 302 8.28 15.58 17.49
N ALA A 303 7.02 15.89 17.83
CA ALA A 303 6.67 16.53 19.10
C ALA A 303 6.99 15.62 20.31
N VAL A 304 6.59 14.34 20.25
CA VAL A 304 6.83 13.36 21.31
C VAL A 304 8.32 13.02 21.44
N MET A 305 9.02 12.89 20.32
CA MET A 305 10.44 12.53 20.28
C MET A 305 11.40 13.69 20.60
N SER A 306 10.92 14.92 20.70
CA SER A 306 11.75 16.13 20.87
C SER A 306 12.68 16.08 22.09
N GLY A 307 12.31 15.35 23.14
CA GLY A 307 13.14 15.15 24.36
C GLY A 307 14.00 13.88 24.37
N GLN A 308 14.01 13.10 23.29
CA GLN A 308 14.77 11.86 23.18
C GLN A 308 16.16 12.09 22.55
N PRO A 309 17.12 11.17 22.73
CA PRO A 309 18.39 11.22 22.01
C PRO A 309 18.18 11.33 20.49
N ARG A 310 19.04 12.09 19.79
CA ARG A 310 18.87 12.41 18.36
C ARG A 310 18.93 11.21 17.43
N ASP A 311 19.58 10.16 17.83
CA ASP A 311 19.69 8.89 17.11
C ASP A 311 18.46 7.99 17.32
N ARG A 312 17.67 8.25 18.36
CA ARG A 312 16.40 7.57 18.63
C ARG A 312 15.30 8.14 17.75
N LYS A 313 14.84 7.33 16.78
CA LYS A 313 13.81 7.73 15.81
C LYS A 313 12.64 6.75 15.85
N VAL A 314 11.46 7.27 15.60
CA VAL A 314 10.26 6.50 15.29
C VAL A 314 9.85 6.84 13.88
N TYR A 315 9.64 5.82 13.06
CA TYR A 315 9.19 5.94 11.68
C TYR A 315 7.72 5.58 11.54
N ILE A 316 7.14 5.81 10.38
CA ILE A 316 5.78 5.37 10.06
C ILE A 316 5.86 4.01 9.35
N ALA A 317 5.05 3.06 9.83
CA ALA A 317 4.67 1.85 9.14
C ALA A 317 3.22 2.02 8.66
N TRP A 318 3.03 2.25 7.37
CA TRP A 318 1.69 2.23 6.78
C TRP A 318 1.33 0.79 6.45
N ASP A 319 1.19 -0.04 7.49
CA ASP A 319 1.23 -1.49 7.41
C ASP A 319 -0.13 -2.16 7.12
N GLU A 320 -1.14 -1.31 6.80
CA GLU A 320 -2.40 -1.75 6.23
C GLU A 320 -3.00 -0.66 5.34
N TRP A 321 -3.10 -0.92 4.05
CA TRP A 321 -3.70 0.02 3.09
C TRP A 321 -4.18 -0.69 1.83
N ASN A 322 -5.30 -0.26 1.28
CA ASN A 322 -5.77 -0.68 -0.05
C ASN A 322 -7.03 0.09 -0.48
N VAL A 323 -7.50 -0.24 -1.67
CA VAL A 323 -8.85 0.02 -2.14
C VAL A 323 -9.77 -1.09 -1.62
N TRP A 324 -10.86 -0.72 -0.95
CA TRP A 324 -11.84 -1.67 -0.44
C TRP A 324 -13.21 -1.01 -0.30
N TYR A 325 -14.17 -1.34 -1.17
CA TYR A 325 -15.51 -0.78 -1.10
C TYR A 325 -16.62 -1.65 -1.71
N ARG A 326 -16.38 -2.42 -2.78
CA ARG A 326 -17.40 -3.27 -3.41
C ARG A 326 -17.76 -4.46 -2.52
N ALA A 327 -16.77 -5.03 -1.86
CA ALA A 327 -16.96 -6.13 -0.91
C ALA A 327 -17.33 -5.67 0.50
N ARG A 328 -17.36 -4.35 0.80
CA ARG A 328 -17.81 -3.82 2.09
C ARG A 328 -19.34 -3.98 2.23
N GLY A 329 -19.77 -4.34 3.45
CA GLY A 329 -21.20 -4.43 3.76
C GLY A 329 -21.87 -5.70 3.27
N ASN A 330 -21.25 -6.51 2.46
CA ASN A 330 -21.66 -7.88 2.27
C ASN A 330 -21.34 -8.62 3.57
N SER A 331 -22.35 -8.92 4.37
CA SER A 331 -22.26 -9.71 5.62
C SER A 331 -21.88 -11.16 5.32
N GLN A 332 -20.95 -11.37 4.41
CA GLN A 332 -20.46 -12.65 3.97
C GLN A 332 -19.57 -13.21 5.07
N ARG A 333 -20.13 -14.15 5.81
CA ARG A 333 -19.35 -15.09 6.60
C ARG A 333 -19.02 -16.28 5.70
N GLY A 334 -17.79 -16.75 5.77
CA GLY A 334 -17.37 -17.94 5.04
C GLY A 334 -16.11 -17.74 4.18
N ARG A 335 -15.75 -18.79 3.43
CA ARG A 335 -14.43 -18.86 2.74
C ARG A 335 -14.22 -17.81 1.63
N ARG A 336 -15.27 -17.25 1.02
CA ARG A 336 -15.15 -16.27 -0.08
C ARG A 336 -15.48 -14.83 0.34
N ILE A 337 -15.12 -14.50 1.57
CA ILE A 337 -15.32 -13.16 2.12
C ILE A 337 -14.30 -12.18 1.53
N LEU A 338 -14.73 -10.94 1.27
CA LEU A 338 -13.90 -9.81 0.83
C LEU A 338 -13.10 -10.07 -0.47
N GLU A 339 -13.59 -10.93 -1.35
CA GLU A 339 -13.00 -11.15 -2.67
C GLU A 339 -13.32 -9.97 -3.60
N GLU A 340 -12.60 -8.86 -3.43
CA GLU A 340 -12.74 -7.63 -4.23
C GLU A 340 -12.24 -7.85 -5.65
N ARG A 341 -12.95 -7.27 -6.63
CA ARG A 341 -12.52 -7.23 -8.04
C ARG A 341 -12.03 -5.83 -8.36
N TYR A 342 -10.84 -5.76 -8.94
CA TYR A 342 -10.17 -4.49 -9.22
C TYR A 342 -10.18 -4.16 -10.70
N ASN A 343 -10.51 -2.90 -10.99
CA ASN A 343 -10.45 -2.31 -12.32
C ASN A 343 -9.24 -1.37 -12.47
N LEU A 344 -9.13 -0.68 -13.61
CA LEU A 344 -8.01 0.22 -13.87
C LEU A 344 -7.97 1.43 -12.91
N GLU A 345 -9.11 2.04 -12.56
CA GLU A 345 -9.10 3.20 -11.64
C GLU A 345 -8.54 2.84 -10.25
N ASP A 346 -8.78 1.60 -9.77
CA ASP A 346 -8.21 1.09 -8.53
C ASP A 346 -6.68 0.99 -8.64
N ALA A 347 -6.17 0.51 -9.79
CA ALA A 347 -4.73 0.45 -10.05
C ALA A 347 -4.08 1.85 -10.06
N LEU A 348 -4.78 2.86 -10.57
CA LEU A 348 -4.29 4.24 -10.56
C LEU A 348 -4.23 4.81 -9.14
N VAL A 349 -5.24 4.55 -8.29
CA VAL A 349 -5.20 4.95 -6.88
C VAL A 349 -4.04 4.27 -6.16
N VAL A 350 -3.81 2.99 -6.38
CA VAL A 350 -2.65 2.27 -5.84
C VAL A 350 -1.34 2.94 -6.26
N ALA A 351 -1.20 3.33 -7.53
CA ALA A 351 -0.02 4.03 -8.01
C ALA A 351 0.17 5.41 -7.36
N THR A 352 -0.92 6.19 -7.12
CA THR A 352 -0.81 7.47 -6.41
C THR A 352 -0.43 7.31 -4.94
N PHE A 353 -0.87 6.23 -4.28
CA PHE A 353 -0.46 5.91 -2.91
C PHE A 353 1.03 5.56 -2.85
N LEU A 354 1.52 4.75 -3.79
CA LEU A 354 2.94 4.43 -3.91
C LEU A 354 3.79 5.69 -4.17
N ASN A 355 3.34 6.61 -5.04
CA ASN A 355 3.98 7.91 -5.21
C ASN A 355 4.05 8.68 -3.87
N THR A 356 2.95 8.67 -3.10
CA THR A 356 2.90 9.36 -1.81
C THR A 356 3.89 8.75 -0.81
N PHE A 357 4.03 7.43 -0.75
CA PHE A 357 5.02 6.79 0.12
C PHE A 357 6.45 7.12 -0.28
N VAL A 358 6.76 7.12 -1.58
CA VAL A 358 8.08 7.52 -2.09
C VAL A 358 8.36 8.99 -1.77
N ASN A 359 7.39 9.89 -1.96
CA ASN A 359 7.52 11.31 -1.64
C ASN A 359 7.64 11.59 -0.12
N ASN A 360 7.38 10.60 0.71
CA ASN A 360 7.56 10.66 2.18
C ASN A 360 8.59 9.63 2.68
N ALA A 361 9.53 9.21 1.84
CA ALA A 361 10.51 8.15 2.15
C ALA A 361 11.44 8.50 3.33
N HIS A 362 11.52 9.76 3.75
CA HIS A 362 12.26 10.18 4.95
C HIS A 362 11.61 9.67 6.25
N ILE A 363 10.29 9.51 6.28
CA ILE A 363 9.53 9.11 7.47
C ILE A 363 8.77 7.79 7.30
N VAL A 364 8.22 7.47 6.12
CA VAL A 364 7.54 6.20 5.85
C VAL A 364 8.58 5.16 5.44
N LYS A 365 8.70 4.08 6.21
CA LYS A 365 9.70 3.03 5.97
C LYS A 365 9.12 1.65 5.73
N ILE A 366 7.86 1.43 6.06
CA ILE A 366 7.12 0.20 5.80
C ILE A 366 5.77 0.57 5.20
N ALA A 367 5.33 -0.15 4.16
CA ALA A 367 3.96 -0.07 3.68
C ALA A 367 3.51 -1.46 3.22
N ASN A 368 2.51 -2.05 3.91
CA ASN A 368 2.00 -3.37 3.59
C ASN A 368 0.62 -3.26 2.96
N MET A 369 0.53 -3.63 1.67
CA MET A 369 -0.79 -3.72 1.02
C MET A 369 -1.58 -4.89 1.59
N ALA A 370 -2.80 -4.65 1.99
CA ALA A 370 -3.75 -5.65 2.45
C ALA A 370 -4.68 -6.07 1.31
N GLN A 371 -4.67 -7.33 0.84
CA GLN A 371 -3.79 -8.39 1.21
C GLN A 371 -3.08 -8.96 -0.03
N LEU A 372 -2.39 -10.09 0.08
CA LEU A 372 -1.61 -10.62 -1.04
C LEU A 372 -2.45 -11.46 -2.03
N VAL A 373 -3.36 -12.31 -1.50
CA VAL A 373 -4.10 -13.30 -2.31
C VAL A 373 -5.58 -13.30 -1.96
N ASN A 374 -6.43 -13.32 -2.96
CA ASN A 374 -7.90 -13.43 -2.93
C ASN A 374 -8.63 -12.31 -2.18
N VAL A 375 -8.31 -12.11 -0.92
CA VAL A 375 -8.96 -11.11 -0.06
C VAL A 375 -8.39 -9.73 -0.37
N ILE A 376 -9.21 -8.84 -0.96
CA ILE A 376 -8.80 -7.49 -1.40
C ILE A 376 -7.37 -7.45 -1.98
N ALA A 377 -7.06 -8.34 -2.93
CA ALA A 377 -5.69 -8.70 -3.24
C ALA A 377 -5.28 -8.54 -4.71
N PRO A 378 -3.99 -8.33 -5.03
CA PRO A 378 -3.47 -8.28 -6.40
C PRO A 378 -3.45 -9.65 -7.10
N ILE A 379 -3.45 -10.76 -6.37
CA ILE A 379 -3.44 -12.13 -6.91
C ILE A 379 -4.78 -12.80 -6.60
N PHE A 380 -5.42 -13.36 -7.60
CA PHE A 380 -6.70 -14.04 -7.44
C PHE A 380 -6.62 -15.49 -7.93
N THR A 381 -7.13 -16.44 -7.13
CA THR A 381 -7.01 -17.86 -7.41
C THR A 381 -8.36 -18.58 -7.49
N ASP A 382 -8.39 -19.67 -8.25
CA ASP A 382 -9.35 -20.74 -8.08
C ASP A 382 -8.61 -22.08 -7.78
N GLU A 383 -9.30 -23.18 -7.82
CA GLU A 383 -8.73 -24.51 -7.53
C GLU A 383 -7.66 -24.96 -8.55
N LYS A 384 -7.66 -24.42 -9.76
CA LYS A 384 -6.86 -24.88 -10.90
C LYS A 384 -5.90 -23.85 -11.47
N ARG A 385 -6.11 -22.56 -11.21
CA ARG A 385 -5.39 -21.45 -11.85
C ARG A 385 -5.40 -20.20 -11.01
N MET A 386 -4.63 -19.22 -11.40
CA MET A 386 -4.65 -17.87 -10.86
C MET A 386 -4.68 -16.83 -11.99
N PHE A 387 -5.02 -15.59 -11.66
CA PHE A 387 -4.76 -14.43 -12.50
C PHE A 387 -4.33 -13.23 -11.65
N LEU A 388 -3.70 -12.25 -12.32
CA LEU A 388 -3.21 -11.04 -11.71
C LEU A 388 -4.25 -9.93 -11.91
N GLN A 389 -4.71 -9.34 -10.81
CA GLN A 389 -5.63 -8.21 -10.83
C GLN A 389 -4.92 -6.93 -11.29
N THR A 390 -5.66 -5.90 -11.65
CA THR A 390 -5.11 -4.66 -12.21
C THR A 390 -4.12 -3.96 -11.27
N ILE A 391 -4.36 -4.01 -9.96
CA ILE A 391 -3.50 -3.41 -8.93
C ILE A 391 -2.12 -4.08 -8.81
N TYR A 392 -1.95 -5.30 -9.34
CA TYR A 392 -0.67 -6.00 -9.34
C TYR A 392 0.41 -5.23 -10.11
N TYR A 393 0.05 -4.63 -11.24
CA TYR A 393 1.00 -4.05 -12.18
C TYR A 393 1.72 -2.82 -11.65
N PRO A 394 1.06 -1.81 -11.06
CA PRO A 394 1.77 -0.71 -10.43
C PRO A 394 2.64 -1.17 -9.26
N LEU A 395 2.16 -2.09 -8.40
CA LEU A 395 2.96 -2.64 -7.30
C LEU A 395 4.26 -3.27 -7.80
N ALA A 396 4.17 -4.15 -8.81
CA ALA A 396 5.34 -4.82 -9.39
C ALA A 396 6.33 -3.84 -10.04
N LEU A 397 5.83 -2.81 -10.74
CA LEU A 397 6.67 -1.80 -11.36
C LEU A 397 7.45 -0.98 -10.32
N PHE A 398 6.78 -0.51 -9.27
CA PHE A 398 7.42 0.23 -8.18
C PHE A 398 8.45 -0.63 -7.45
N ALA A 399 8.07 -1.81 -6.98
CA ALA A 399 8.94 -2.70 -6.23
C ALA A 399 10.23 -3.07 -7.00
N LYS A 400 10.11 -3.22 -8.31
CA LYS A 400 11.21 -3.61 -9.19
C LYS A 400 12.16 -2.47 -9.52
N ASN A 401 11.64 -1.26 -9.71
CA ASN A 401 12.37 -0.17 -10.34
C ASN A 401 12.57 1.06 -9.44
N THR A 402 11.67 1.37 -8.50
CA THR A 402 11.73 2.60 -7.71
C THR A 402 12.50 2.35 -6.41
N LYS A 403 13.82 2.57 -6.48
CA LYS A 403 14.81 2.26 -5.44
C LYS A 403 15.80 3.38 -5.25
N GLY A 404 16.64 3.27 -4.22
CA GLY A 404 17.71 4.23 -3.94
C GLY A 404 17.19 5.47 -3.22
N LYS A 405 17.43 6.65 -3.75
CA LYS A 405 17.07 7.93 -3.13
C LYS A 405 15.80 8.51 -3.75
N ALA A 406 14.81 8.82 -2.92
CA ALA A 406 13.65 9.60 -3.33
C ALA A 406 14.05 11.05 -3.58
N LEU A 407 13.60 11.64 -4.69
CA LEU A 407 13.89 13.01 -5.08
C LEU A 407 12.64 13.91 -4.93
N ASP A 408 12.87 15.14 -4.47
CA ASP A 408 11.83 16.15 -4.37
C ASP A 408 11.54 16.76 -5.76
N LEU A 409 10.30 16.63 -6.23
CA LEU A 409 9.84 17.10 -7.53
C LEU A 409 9.07 18.43 -7.41
N LEU A 410 9.33 19.34 -8.35
CA LEU A 410 8.43 20.47 -8.56
C LEU A 410 7.52 20.19 -9.76
N ILE A 411 6.23 20.02 -9.49
CA ILE A 411 5.21 19.81 -10.53
C ILE A 411 4.38 21.10 -10.66
N LYS A 412 4.32 21.64 -11.87
CA LYS A 412 3.41 22.74 -12.25
C LYS A 412 2.58 22.29 -13.44
N GLY A 413 1.28 22.46 -13.36
CA GLY A 413 0.39 22.02 -14.43
C GLY A 413 -1.08 22.30 -14.12
N PRO A 414 -1.98 21.78 -14.92
CA PRO A 414 -3.41 21.94 -14.71
C PRO A 414 -3.85 21.23 -13.44
N VAL A 415 -4.84 21.80 -12.79
CA VAL A 415 -5.49 21.29 -11.60
C VAL A 415 -6.99 21.12 -11.82
N TYR A 416 -7.62 20.31 -10.99
CA TYR A 416 -9.06 20.21 -10.91
C TYR A 416 -9.50 20.34 -9.44
N LYS A 417 -10.79 20.56 -9.24
CA LYS A 417 -11.39 20.69 -7.92
C LYS A 417 -12.20 19.46 -7.59
N THR A 418 -12.12 19.03 -6.33
CA THR A 418 -13.01 18.02 -5.75
C THR A 418 -13.94 18.68 -4.73
N ARG A 419 -14.81 17.90 -4.10
CA ARG A 419 -15.72 18.39 -3.08
C ARG A 419 -15.00 19.01 -1.88
N ASN A 420 -13.86 18.44 -1.50
CA ASN A 420 -13.13 18.79 -0.28
C ASN A 420 -11.74 19.39 -0.52
N ILE A 421 -11.25 19.40 -1.77
CA ILE A 421 -9.91 19.87 -2.12
C ILE A 421 -10.03 20.82 -3.31
N ASP A 422 -9.60 22.06 -3.15
CA ASP A 422 -9.75 23.09 -4.16
C ASP A 422 -8.80 22.93 -5.35
N GLU A 423 -7.60 22.42 -5.12
CA GLU A 423 -6.58 22.25 -6.16
C GLU A 423 -5.96 20.85 -6.09
N VAL A 424 -6.37 19.97 -7.01
CA VAL A 424 -5.79 18.64 -7.20
C VAL A 424 -5.01 18.64 -8.51
N PRO A 425 -3.68 18.43 -8.51
CA PRO A 425 -2.92 18.36 -9.76
C PRO A 425 -3.39 17.19 -10.63
N HIS A 426 -3.51 17.39 -11.94
CA HIS A 426 -3.80 16.30 -12.86
C HIS A 426 -2.65 15.28 -12.94
N LEU A 427 -1.39 15.74 -12.81
CA LEU A 427 -0.25 14.83 -12.71
C LEU A 427 0.14 14.64 -11.25
N ASP A 428 0.18 13.39 -10.81
CA ASP A 428 0.73 12.93 -9.55
C ASP A 428 2.04 12.19 -9.84
N ALA A 429 3.13 12.56 -9.19
CA ALA A 429 4.40 11.93 -9.52
C ALA A 429 5.33 11.76 -8.31
N SER A 430 6.25 10.79 -8.46
CA SER A 430 7.43 10.60 -7.62
C SER A 430 8.66 10.32 -8.47
N ALA A 431 9.85 10.57 -7.92
CA ALA A 431 11.08 10.19 -8.57
C ALA A 431 12.05 9.50 -7.62
N ALA A 432 12.87 8.62 -8.20
CA ALA A 432 13.91 7.89 -7.50
C ALA A 432 15.21 7.88 -8.33
N LEU A 433 16.33 7.97 -7.64
CA LEU A 433 17.67 7.86 -8.24
C LEU A 433 18.44 6.72 -7.60
N ASP A 434 18.82 5.74 -8.40
CA ASP A 434 19.63 4.61 -7.98
C ASP A 434 20.77 4.33 -8.96
N ASN A 435 22.01 4.42 -8.52
CA ASN A 435 23.21 4.12 -9.32
C ASN A 435 23.20 4.77 -10.72
N GLY A 436 22.85 6.08 -10.78
CA GLY A 436 22.77 6.86 -12.02
C GLY A 436 21.56 6.52 -12.90
N THR A 437 20.65 5.70 -12.43
CA THR A 437 19.35 5.44 -13.08
C THR A 437 18.27 6.29 -12.41
N LEU A 438 17.65 7.17 -13.18
CA LEU A 438 16.49 7.95 -12.76
C LEU A 438 15.22 7.21 -13.15
N VAL A 439 14.31 7.07 -12.18
CA VAL A 439 12.96 6.56 -12.38
C VAL A 439 11.97 7.66 -12.01
N ILE A 440 11.01 7.93 -12.87
CA ILE A 440 9.94 8.90 -12.62
C ILE A 440 8.62 8.16 -12.81
N ASN A 441 7.81 8.12 -11.77
CA ASN A 441 6.47 7.54 -11.79
C ASN A 441 5.45 8.67 -11.92
N VAL A 442 4.55 8.58 -12.88
CA VAL A 442 3.53 9.62 -13.14
C VAL A 442 2.18 8.98 -13.32
N VAL A 443 1.19 9.45 -12.57
CA VAL A 443 -0.23 9.14 -12.79
C VAL A 443 -0.91 10.35 -13.39
N ASN A 444 -1.52 10.20 -14.57
CA ASN A 444 -2.43 11.20 -15.12
C ASN A 444 -3.83 10.96 -14.56
N ARG A 445 -4.26 11.88 -13.69
CA ARG A 445 -5.59 11.87 -13.05
C ARG A 445 -6.70 12.45 -13.95
N HIS A 446 -6.36 12.96 -15.14
CA HIS A 446 -7.39 13.43 -16.07
C HIS A 446 -8.06 12.23 -16.74
N ARG A 447 -9.39 12.14 -16.60
CA ARG A 447 -10.15 10.98 -17.07
C ARG A 447 -10.07 10.80 -18.59
N ASP A 448 -10.18 11.90 -19.35
CA ASP A 448 -10.47 11.86 -20.80
C ASP A 448 -9.40 12.55 -21.65
N GLN A 449 -8.39 13.21 -21.05
CA GLN A 449 -7.38 13.97 -21.79
C GLN A 449 -5.96 13.55 -21.42
N ALA A 450 -5.13 13.47 -22.43
CA ALA A 450 -3.68 13.39 -22.21
C ALA A 450 -3.16 14.73 -21.65
N VAL A 451 -2.13 14.64 -20.82
CA VAL A 451 -1.42 15.81 -20.30
C VAL A 451 0.00 15.79 -20.84
N GLU A 452 0.32 16.77 -21.67
CA GLU A 452 1.70 16.96 -22.12
C GLU A 452 2.56 17.55 -21.01
N ALA A 453 3.78 17.04 -20.84
CA ALA A 453 4.71 17.57 -19.86
C ALA A 453 6.14 17.69 -20.41
N ASP A 454 6.80 18.77 -20.00
CA ASP A 454 8.25 18.90 -20.10
C ASP A 454 8.85 18.41 -18.76
N ILE A 455 9.64 17.34 -18.83
CA ILE A 455 10.39 16.82 -17.69
C ILE A 455 11.80 17.36 -17.82
N GLU A 456 12.19 18.23 -16.87
CA GLU A 456 13.43 19.00 -16.94
C GLU A 456 14.37 18.60 -15.81
N LEU A 457 15.64 18.30 -16.17
CA LEU A 457 16.72 18.08 -15.21
C LEU A 457 17.44 19.41 -14.93
N GLU A 458 17.62 19.73 -13.66
CA GLU A 458 18.32 20.96 -13.25
C GLU A 458 19.84 20.81 -13.41
N ASP A 459 20.39 19.75 -12.87
CA ASP A 459 21.83 19.53 -12.62
C ASP A 459 22.47 18.45 -13.49
N LYS A 460 21.70 17.60 -14.18
CA LYS A 460 22.14 16.47 -15.00
C LYS A 460 21.59 16.54 -16.42
N GLN A 461 21.95 15.55 -17.23
CA GLN A 461 21.41 15.36 -18.58
C GLN A 461 20.87 13.93 -18.75
N PHE A 462 19.88 13.77 -19.60
CA PHE A 462 19.42 12.46 -20.04
C PHE A 462 20.44 11.84 -21.00
N SER A 463 20.60 10.52 -20.94
CA SER A 463 21.50 9.78 -21.84
C SER A 463 20.94 9.51 -23.25
N GLY A 464 19.88 10.23 -23.68
CA GLY A 464 19.31 10.19 -25.03
C GLY A 464 18.01 9.40 -25.16
N SER A 465 17.70 8.44 -24.26
CA SER A 465 16.44 7.70 -24.30
C SER A 465 15.94 7.33 -22.90
N ALA A 466 14.64 7.11 -22.80
CA ALA A 466 13.98 6.58 -21.61
C ALA A 466 13.12 5.36 -21.98
N GLU A 467 13.19 4.32 -21.18
CA GLU A 467 12.21 3.25 -21.23
C GLU A 467 10.90 3.73 -20.59
N VAL A 468 9.82 3.44 -21.24
CA VAL A 468 8.46 3.81 -20.81
C VAL A 468 7.68 2.54 -20.52
N PHE A 469 7.25 2.40 -19.28
CA PHE A 469 6.32 1.35 -18.86
C PHE A 469 4.99 2.01 -18.56
N GLU A 470 3.91 1.47 -19.13
CA GLU A 470 2.58 2.06 -18.98
C GLU A 470 1.56 1.01 -18.57
N VAL A 471 0.72 1.37 -17.61
CA VAL A 471 -0.47 0.62 -17.20
C VAL A 471 -1.67 1.47 -17.56
N ASN A 472 -2.44 1.01 -18.54
CA ASN A 472 -3.59 1.71 -19.09
C ASN A 472 -4.55 0.73 -19.79
N ALA A 473 -5.75 1.19 -20.07
CA ALA A 473 -6.74 0.56 -20.95
C ALA A 473 -7.69 1.64 -21.49
N SER A 474 -8.49 1.31 -22.50
CA SER A 474 -9.47 2.24 -23.09
C SER A 474 -10.64 2.58 -22.16
N ASP A 475 -10.92 1.73 -21.18
CA ASP A 475 -11.98 1.90 -20.19
C ASP A 475 -11.39 1.88 -18.78
N ILE A 476 -11.69 2.92 -17.99
CA ILE A 476 -11.27 3.02 -16.58
C ILE A 476 -11.83 1.89 -15.71
N LYS A 477 -12.91 1.24 -16.14
CA LYS A 477 -13.53 0.10 -15.46
C LYS A 477 -13.04 -1.26 -15.99
N ALA A 478 -12.02 -1.27 -16.86
CA ALA A 478 -11.45 -2.52 -17.36
C ALA A 478 -10.86 -3.37 -16.22
N GLU A 479 -11.23 -4.63 -16.19
CA GLU A 479 -10.79 -5.63 -15.21
C GLU A 479 -10.01 -6.75 -15.89
N ASN A 480 -9.22 -7.47 -15.09
CA ASN A 480 -8.64 -8.75 -15.46
C ASN A 480 -9.46 -9.90 -14.88
N SER A 481 -9.38 -11.07 -15.52
CA SER A 481 -10.08 -12.27 -15.11
C SER A 481 -9.26 -13.52 -15.39
N PHE A 482 -9.78 -14.70 -15.05
CA PHE A 482 -9.17 -15.98 -15.44
C PHE A 482 -9.07 -16.18 -16.95
N ASP A 483 -9.90 -15.48 -17.74
CA ASP A 483 -10.02 -15.70 -19.18
C ASP A 483 -9.49 -14.52 -20.00
N ALA A 484 -9.21 -13.37 -19.37
CA ALA A 484 -8.73 -12.17 -20.06
C ALA A 484 -7.77 -11.33 -19.18
N THR A 485 -6.69 -10.86 -19.81
CA THR A 485 -5.77 -9.87 -19.22
C THR A 485 -5.88 -8.57 -20.01
N THR A 486 -6.86 -7.74 -19.66
CA THR A 486 -7.16 -6.48 -20.34
C THR A 486 -6.18 -5.38 -19.94
N VAL A 487 -5.88 -5.30 -18.65
CA VAL A 487 -4.94 -4.32 -18.06
C VAL A 487 -3.64 -5.03 -17.76
N LYS A 488 -2.55 -4.54 -18.33
CA LYS A 488 -1.18 -5.05 -18.12
C LYS A 488 -0.16 -3.96 -18.37
N THR A 489 1.07 -4.19 -17.96
CA THR A 489 2.20 -3.32 -18.31
C THR A 489 2.54 -3.46 -19.80
N THR A 490 2.60 -2.34 -20.51
CA THR A 490 3.20 -2.24 -21.84
C THR A 490 4.54 -1.52 -21.77
N GLN A 491 5.45 -1.78 -22.70
CA GLN A 491 6.78 -1.17 -22.75
C GLN A 491 7.07 -0.54 -24.11
N ARG A 492 7.66 0.65 -24.11
CA ARG A 492 8.16 1.36 -25.29
C ARG A 492 9.35 2.24 -24.95
N GLN A 493 9.88 2.96 -25.93
CA GLN A 493 10.95 3.93 -25.76
C GLN A 493 10.45 5.34 -26.02
N ALA A 494 11.00 6.31 -25.29
CA ALA A 494 10.83 7.74 -25.54
C ALA A 494 12.20 8.38 -25.78
N LYS A 495 12.27 9.38 -26.64
CA LYS A 495 13.47 10.14 -26.90
C LYS A 495 13.61 11.24 -25.85
N ALA A 496 14.79 11.36 -25.29
CA ALA A 496 15.16 12.44 -24.38
C ALA A 496 16.25 13.31 -25.02
N GLU A 497 16.19 14.62 -24.86
CA GLU A 497 17.12 15.55 -25.48
C GLU A 497 17.80 16.40 -24.39
N ASN A 498 19.10 16.17 -24.19
CA ASN A 498 19.92 16.91 -23.23
C ASN A 498 19.25 16.92 -21.82
N LYS A 499 18.68 18.08 -21.43
CA LYS A 499 18.05 18.28 -20.12
C LYS A 499 16.53 18.12 -20.12
N VAL A 500 15.91 17.87 -21.27
CA VAL A 500 14.43 17.85 -21.39
C VAL A 500 13.95 16.56 -22.04
N LEU A 501 13.01 15.91 -21.38
CA LEU A 501 12.22 14.83 -21.93
C LEU A 501 10.77 15.31 -22.06
N ARG A 502 10.27 15.36 -23.30
CA ARG A 502 8.86 15.68 -23.58
C ARG A 502 8.04 14.43 -23.68
N TYR A 503 6.97 14.40 -22.93
CA TYR A 503 6.10 13.23 -22.93
C TYR A 503 4.62 13.62 -22.80
N SER A 504 3.78 12.91 -23.54
CA SER A 504 2.33 13.04 -23.44
C SER A 504 1.80 11.86 -22.63
N PHE A 505 1.41 12.13 -21.38
CA PHE A 505 0.84 11.13 -20.49
C PHE A 505 -0.60 10.85 -20.91
N PRO A 506 -0.93 9.63 -21.34
CA PRO A 506 -2.29 9.30 -21.78
C PRO A 506 -3.33 9.57 -20.70
N PRO A 507 -4.61 9.76 -21.05
CA PRO A 507 -5.67 9.89 -20.06
C PRO A 507 -5.71 8.66 -19.15
N HIS A 508 -6.08 8.86 -17.88
CA HIS A 508 -6.26 7.82 -16.86
C HIS A 508 -5.19 6.73 -16.89
N SER A 509 -3.91 7.12 -16.91
CA SER A 509 -2.78 6.21 -17.02
C SER A 509 -1.81 6.29 -15.86
N TYR A 510 -1.11 5.19 -15.59
CA TYR A 510 0.13 5.19 -14.84
C TYR A 510 1.29 4.93 -15.80
N THR A 511 2.27 5.83 -15.82
CA THR A 511 3.47 5.77 -16.63
C THR A 511 4.72 5.84 -15.76
N MET A 512 5.62 4.87 -15.91
CA MET A 512 6.97 4.91 -15.36
C MET A 512 7.96 5.22 -16.47
N LEU A 513 8.79 6.20 -16.28
CA LEU A 513 9.93 6.55 -17.13
C LEU A 513 11.22 6.11 -16.42
N ARG A 514 12.06 5.32 -17.09
CA ARG A 514 13.34 4.87 -16.57
C ARG A 514 14.46 5.23 -17.55
N THR A 515 15.45 5.96 -17.08
CA THR A 515 16.55 6.45 -17.91
C THR A 515 17.87 6.50 -17.15
N LYS A 516 18.98 6.42 -17.88
CA LYS A 516 20.29 6.74 -17.34
C LYS A 516 20.53 8.24 -17.41
N LEU A 517 21.25 8.76 -16.42
CA LEU A 517 21.76 10.13 -16.43
C LEU A 517 23.20 10.13 -16.92
N ALA A 518 23.54 11.18 -17.68
CA ALA A 518 24.89 11.46 -18.17
C ALA A 518 25.60 12.45 -17.25
#